data_1ebdcd7b29bda371213cfb4e7e256c9b
#
_entry.id   1ebdcd7b29bda371213cfb4e7e256c9b
#
_cell.length_a   1.000
_cell.length_b   1.000
_cell.length_c   1.000
_cell.angle_alpha   90.00
_cell.angle_beta   90.00
_cell.angle_gamma   90.00
#
_symmetry.space_group_name_H-M   'P 1'
#
loop_
_entity.id
_entity.type
_entity.pdbx_description
1 polymer ?
#
loop_
_entity_poly.entity_id
_entity_poly.type
_entity_poly.pdbx_seq_one_letter_code
_entity_poly.pdbx_strand_id
1 'polypeptide(L)'
;MNKDDISVLVCDDSALMRNLISRIIENTQGLSVCARAMNGQMALDKIDEAKPDVIVLDVEMPVMSGIDFLRERKKRHIDIPVIVLSSIATEGASVTMEALELGASDFLTKPNGSVSADLSSVADRLVELLSSYGFAYAIMHGKDVYEPDFFVRQIKLREAERFVFEQKREKLEQLQEQNVEKITDKIVPIAKKFEWK
;
A
#
# COMPACT_ATOMS: atom_id res chain seq x y z
N MET A 1 13.53 14.12 -20.19
CA MET A 1 12.10 14.49 -19.98
C MET A 1 11.90 14.53 -18.49
N ASN A 2 11.30 15.61 -17.96
CA ASN A 2 10.92 15.61 -16.54
C ASN A 2 9.73 14.68 -16.39
N LYS A 3 9.82 13.75 -15.45
CA LYS A 3 8.69 12.89 -15.07
C LYS A 3 7.73 13.69 -14.20
N ASP A 4 6.46 13.40 -14.32
CA ASP A 4 5.41 14.05 -13.53
C ASP A 4 5.33 13.43 -12.13
N ASP A 5 4.90 14.21 -11.14
CA ASP A 5 4.55 13.69 -9.83
C ASP A 5 3.17 13.02 -9.88
N ILE A 6 2.96 12.03 -9.01
CA ILE A 6 1.65 11.45 -8.75
C ILE A 6 0.79 12.52 -8.07
N SER A 7 -0.33 12.85 -8.69
CA SER A 7 -1.25 13.92 -8.23
C SER A 7 -2.24 13.41 -7.21
N VAL A 8 -2.25 14.00 -6.01
CA VAL A 8 -3.09 13.59 -4.88
C VAL A 8 -4.16 14.63 -4.57
N LEU A 9 -5.43 14.22 -4.50
CA LEU A 9 -6.51 15.02 -3.93
C LEU A 9 -6.66 14.67 -2.45
N VAL A 10 -6.61 15.67 -1.56
CA VAL A 10 -6.75 15.50 -0.11
C VAL A 10 -8.12 16.01 0.33
N CYS A 11 -8.97 15.13 0.86
CA CYS A 11 -10.32 15.42 1.33
C CYS A 11 -10.48 15.06 2.80
N ASP A 12 -10.61 16.06 3.67
CA ASP A 12 -10.78 15.92 5.11
C ASP A 12 -11.42 17.23 5.64
N ASP A 13 -12.35 17.20 6.59
CA ASP A 13 -13.00 18.40 7.09
C ASP A 13 -12.12 19.22 8.03
N SER A 14 -11.18 18.57 8.71
CA SER A 14 -10.20 19.21 9.60
C SER A 14 -9.10 19.93 8.81
N ALA A 15 -9.04 21.25 8.92
CA ALA A 15 -7.97 22.03 8.30
C ALA A 15 -6.56 21.61 8.77
N LEU A 16 -6.45 21.20 10.05
CA LEU A 16 -5.19 20.72 10.62
C LEU A 16 -4.75 19.41 9.94
N MET A 17 -5.68 18.45 9.81
CA MET A 17 -5.40 17.15 9.20
C MET A 17 -5.09 17.32 7.71
N ARG A 18 -5.88 18.10 6.97
CA ARG A 18 -5.59 18.43 5.58
C ARG A 18 -4.18 18.99 5.38
N ASN A 19 -3.78 19.94 6.26
CA ASN A 19 -2.44 20.53 6.20
C ASN A 19 -1.34 19.52 6.54
N LEU A 20 -1.57 18.66 7.52
CA LEU A 20 -0.61 17.61 7.92
C LEU A 20 -0.39 16.62 6.77
N ILE A 21 -1.47 16.07 6.22
CA ILE A 21 -1.44 15.15 5.08
C ILE A 21 -0.78 15.81 3.87
N SER A 22 -1.15 17.05 3.56
CA SER A 22 -0.53 17.79 2.45
C SER A 22 0.97 17.95 2.62
N ARG A 23 1.45 18.24 3.83
CA ARG A 23 2.91 18.35 4.10
C ARG A 23 3.63 17.02 3.95
N ILE A 24 3.04 15.93 4.38
CA ILE A 24 3.60 14.59 4.19
C ILE A 24 3.78 14.32 2.69
N ILE A 25 2.74 14.60 1.90
CA ILE A 25 2.75 14.40 0.45
C ILE A 25 3.80 15.31 -0.22
N GLU A 26 3.78 16.60 0.05
CA GLU A 26 4.67 17.61 -0.55
C GLU A 26 6.14 17.42 -0.17
N ASN A 27 6.43 16.78 0.98
CA ASN A 27 7.79 16.42 1.38
C ASN A 27 8.27 15.06 0.82
N THR A 28 7.42 14.36 0.07
CA THR A 28 7.74 13.07 -0.53
C THR A 28 8.02 13.25 -2.03
N GLN A 29 9.22 12.85 -2.46
CA GLN A 29 9.58 12.93 -3.86
C GLN A 29 8.65 12.08 -4.73
N GLY A 30 8.19 12.64 -5.83
CA GLY A 30 7.28 11.99 -6.79
C GLY A 30 5.80 12.03 -6.40
N LEU A 31 5.44 12.75 -5.32
CA LEU A 31 4.06 13.03 -4.95
C LEU A 31 3.80 14.54 -4.92
N SER A 32 2.60 14.97 -5.33
CA SER A 32 2.17 16.37 -5.25
C SER A 32 0.69 16.48 -4.90
N VAL A 33 0.29 17.55 -4.21
CA VAL A 33 -1.11 17.82 -3.89
C VAL A 33 -1.74 18.64 -5.01
N CYS A 34 -2.60 18.05 -5.82
CA CYS A 34 -3.29 18.74 -6.90
C CYS A 34 -4.56 19.48 -6.45
N ALA A 35 -5.24 18.98 -5.41
CA ALA A 35 -6.43 19.63 -4.86
C ALA A 35 -6.65 19.30 -3.38
N ARG A 36 -7.40 20.21 -2.70
CA ARG A 36 -7.86 20.07 -1.31
C ARG A 36 -9.35 20.27 -1.24
N ALA A 37 -10.07 19.42 -0.52
CA ALA A 37 -11.50 19.50 -0.30
C ALA A 37 -11.82 19.34 1.19
N MET A 38 -12.93 19.95 1.68
CA MET A 38 -13.36 19.85 3.08
C MET A 38 -14.58 18.95 3.26
N ASN A 39 -15.09 18.38 2.17
CA ASN A 39 -16.20 17.43 2.17
C ASN A 39 -16.24 16.69 0.82
N GLY A 40 -17.03 15.61 0.77
CA GLY A 40 -17.14 14.78 -0.42
C GLY A 40 -17.68 15.51 -1.66
N GLN A 41 -18.59 16.47 -1.49
CA GLN A 41 -19.13 17.24 -2.61
C GLN A 41 -18.04 18.09 -3.27
N MET A 42 -17.25 18.81 -2.47
CA MET A 42 -16.12 19.59 -3.02
C MET A 42 -15.06 18.70 -3.69
N ALA A 43 -14.86 17.48 -3.17
CA ALA A 43 -13.95 16.53 -3.80
C ALA A 43 -14.45 16.13 -5.19
N LEU A 44 -15.72 15.77 -5.32
CA LEU A 44 -16.34 15.45 -6.62
C LEU A 44 -16.24 16.60 -7.63
N ASP A 45 -16.53 17.83 -7.17
CA ASP A 45 -16.53 19.02 -8.03
C ASP A 45 -15.11 19.35 -8.58
N LYS A 46 -14.06 18.89 -7.88
CA LYS A 46 -12.66 19.17 -8.26
C LYS A 46 -12.00 18.08 -9.10
N ILE A 47 -12.57 16.89 -9.20
CA ILE A 47 -11.94 15.75 -9.88
C ILE A 47 -11.62 16.06 -11.34
N ASP A 48 -12.57 16.64 -12.08
CA ASP A 48 -12.43 16.88 -13.51
C ASP A 48 -11.34 17.91 -13.86
N GLU A 49 -11.17 18.91 -13.01
CA GLU A 49 -10.16 19.96 -13.18
C GLU A 49 -8.80 19.50 -12.66
N ALA A 50 -8.76 18.93 -11.44
CA ALA A 50 -7.53 18.58 -10.76
C ALA A 50 -6.90 17.28 -11.29
N LYS A 51 -7.70 16.39 -11.87
CA LYS A 51 -7.30 15.08 -12.43
C LYS A 51 -6.36 14.31 -11.51
N PRO A 52 -6.78 14.00 -10.29
CA PRO A 52 -5.94 13.29 -9.33
C PRO A 52 -5.66 11.85 -9.79
N ASP A 53 -4.49 11.33 -9.46
CA ASP A 53 -4.12 9.95 -9.67
C ASP A 53 -4.53 9.05 -8.48
N VAL A 54 -4.74 9.68 -7.31
CA VAL A 54 -5.22 9.02 -6.09
C VAL A 54 -5.89 10.05 -5.17
N ILE A 55 -6.86 9.59 -4.38
CA ILE A 55 -7.62 10.42 -3.44
C ILE A 55 -7.36 9.91 -2.02
N VAL A 56 -7.05 10.83 -1.09
CA VAL A 56 -7.12 10.61 0.36
C VAL A 56 -8.46 11.14 0.83
N LEU A 57 -9.26 10.30 1.49
CA LEU A 57 -10.64 10.57 1.84
C LEU A 57 -10.92 10.30 3.31
N ASP A 58 -11.30 11.33 4.04
CA ASP A 58 -11.88 11.14 5.37
C ASP A 58 -13.30 10.57 5.27
N VAL A 59 -13.69 9.78 6.27
CA VAL A 59 -15.03 9.21 6.38
C VAL A 59 -16.01 10.20 6.95
N GLU A 60 -15.65 10.87 8.04
CA GLU A 60 -16.53 11.73 8.83
C GLU A 60 -16.41 13.19 8.38
N MET A 61 -17.28 13.60 7.46
CA MET A 61 -17.29 14.97 6.95
C MET A 61 -18.72 15.51 6.85
N PRO A 62 -18.91 16.83 7.04
CA PRO A 62 -20.21 17.49 6.85
C PRO A 62 -20.58 17.55 5.36
N VAL A 63 -21.86 17.81 5.07
CA VAL A 63 -22.45 18.00 3.74
C VAL A 63 -22.50 16.68 2.94
N MET A 64 -21.36 16.05 2.68
CA MET A 64 -21.24 14.75 2.05
C MET A 64 -20.11 13.98 2.73
N SER A 65 -20.48 12.89 3.38
CA SER A 65 -19.53 11.99 4.05
C SER A 65 -18.62 11.26 3.05
N GLY A 66 -17.54 10.63 3.54
CA GLY A 66 -16.70 9.80 2.71
C GLY A 66 -17.44 8.60 2.12
N ILE A 67 -18.37 8.01 2.88
CA ILE A 67 -19.21 6.91 2.40
C ILE A 67 -20.15 7.39 1.26
N ASP A 68 -20.76 8.56 1.41
CA ASP A 68 -21.63 9.12 0.37
C ASP A 68 -20.82 9.49 -0.89
N PHE A 69 -19.61 10.01 -0.71
CA PHE A 69 -18.67 10.23 -1.82
C PHE A 69 -18.37 8.93 -2.57
N LEU A 70 -18.06 7.82 -1.87
CA LEU A 70 -17.77 6.53 -2.50
C LEU A 70 -19.00 5.99 -3.25
N ARG A 71 -20.21 6.13 -2.71
CA ARG A 71 -21.45 5.77 -3.41
C ARG A 71 -21.64 6.57 -4.70
N GLU A 72 -21.43 7.88 -4.64
CA GLU A 72 -21.60 8.77 -5.79
C GLU A 72 -20.48 8.55 -6.83
N ARG A 73 -19.22 8.34 -6.39
CA ARG A 73 -18.09 7.93 -7.24
C ARG A 73 -18.41 6.66 -8.04
N LYS A 74 -18.97 5.64 -7.36
CA LYS A 74 -19.37 4.37 -7.99
C LYS A 74 -20.47 4.58 -9.04
N LYS A 75 -21.47 5.41 -8.77
CA LYS A 75 -22.55 5.76 -9.73
C LYS A 75 -22.02 6.48 -10.96
N ARG A 76 -21.02 7.35 -10.78
CA ARG A 76 -20.39 8.12 -11.87
C ARG A 76 -19.32 7.35 -12.62
N HIS A 77 -19.03 6.10 -12.23
CA HIS A 77 -17.96 5.28 -12.80
C HIS A 77 -16.57 5.95 -12.75
N ILE A 78 -16.31 6.70 -11.68
CA ILE A 78 -14.99 7.28 -11.43
C ILE A 78 -14.10 6.17 -10.87
N ASP A 79 -13.04 5.82 -11.55
CA ASP A 79 -12.14 4.69 -11.24
C ASP A 79 -10.88 5.09 -10.44
N ILE A 80 -10.70 6.39 -10.18
CA ILE A 80 -9.55 6.91 -9.40
C ILE A 80 -9.46 6.18 -8.05
N PRO A 81 -8.31 5.62 -7.66
CA PRO A 81 -8.14 4.93 -6.39
C PRO A 81 -8.36 5.86 -5.19
N VAL A 82 -8.98 5.33 -4.14
CA VAL A 82 -9.31 6.06 -2.92
C VAL A 82 -8.73 5.35 -1.72
N ILE A 83 -7.89 6.06 -0.96
CA ILE A 83 -7.39 5.63 0.36
C ILE A 83 -8.23 6.31 1.42
N VAL A 84 -8.94 5.51 2.20
CA VAL A 84 -9.83 6.02 3.25
C VAL A 84 -9.07 6.23 4.55
N LEU A 85 -9.24 7.40 5.16
CA LEU A 85 -8.79 7.69 6.52
C LEU A 85 -9.97 7.54 7.48
N SER A 86 -9.80 6.73 8.52
CA SER A 86 -10.85 6.45 9.51
C SER A 86 -10.31 6.67 10.93
N SER A 87 -11.13 7.29 11.82
CA SER A 87 -10.83 7.33 13.24
C SER A 87 -11.07 5.95 13.90
N ILE A 88 -10.27 5.61 14.95
CA ILE A 88 -10.45 4.37 15.74
C ILE A 88 -11.65 4.56 16.69
N ALA A 89 -12.83 4.78 16.17
CA ALA A 89 -14.03 4.63 16.98
C ALA A 89 -14.51 3.16 16.88
N THR A 90 -15.21 2.67 17.91
CA THR A 90 -15.72 1.30 18.02
C THR A 90 -16.64 0.88 16.85
N GLU A 91 -17.12 1.84 16.07
CA GLU A 91 -17.88 1.66 14.83
C GLU A 91 -16.99 1.52 13.57
N GLY A 92 -15.68 1.75 13.70
CA GLY A 92 -14.74 1.84 12.57
C GLY A 92 -14.63 0.58 11.72
N ALA A 93 -14.79 -0.60 12.31
CA ALA A 93 -14.71 -1.86 11.54
C ALA A 93 -15.87 -1.99 10.53
N SER A 94 -17.09 -1.62 10.92
CA SER A 94 -18.28 -1.64 10.04
C SER A 94 -18.16 -0.63 8.91
N VAL A 95 -17.73 0.59 9.21
CA VAL A 95 -17.57 1.67 8.24
C VAL A 95 -16.42 1.39 7.27
N THR A 96 -15.34 0.80 7.76
CA THR A 96 -14.20 0.38 6.91
C THR A 96 -14.62 -0.69 5.92
N MET A 97 -15.37 -1.71 6.37
CA MET A 97 -15.90 -2.76 5.49
C MET A 97 -16.83 -2.18 4.43
N GLU A 98 -17.75 -1.29 4.82
CA GLU A 98 -18.64 -0.60 3.89
C GLU A 98 -17.85 0.21 2.84
N ALA A 99 -16.81 0.94 3.26
CA ALA A 99 -15.96 1.70 2.34
C ALA A 99 -15.29 0.77 1.29
N LEU A 100 -14.76 -0.38 1.71
CA LEU A 100 -14.15 -1.36 0.80
C LEU A 100 -15.18 -1.97 -0.17
N GLU A 101 -16.39 -2.29 0.30
CA GLU A 101 -17.49 -2.79 -0.54
C GLU A 101 -17.95 -1.75 -1.58
N LEU A 102 -17.85 -0.46 -1.25
CA LEU A 102 -18.10 0.65 -2.14
C LEU A 102 -16.95 0.96 -3.10
N GLY A 103 -15.83 0.21 -2.99
CA GLY A 103 -14.71 0.28 -3.91
C GLY A 103 -13.60 1.24 -3.45
N ALA A 104 -13.45 1.50 -2.15
CA ALA A 104 -12.21 2.07 -1.64
C ALA A 104 -11.06 1.09 -1.92
N SER A 105 -9.89 1.63 -2.29
CA SER A 105 -8.72 0.82 -2.66
C SER A 105 -8.01 0.27 -1.44
N ASP A 106 -7.95 1.07 -0.37
CA ASP A 106 -7.35 0.68 0.92
C ASP A 106 -7.85 1.64 2.02
N PHE A 107 -7.47 1.35 3.26
CA PHE A 107 -7.79 2.20 4.39
C PHE A 107 -6.59 2.39 5.32
N LEU A 108 -6.60 3.48 6.05
CA LEU A 108 -5.60 3.81 7.05
C LEU A 108 -6.27 4.43 8.27
N THR A 109 -5.88 4.00 9.45
CA THR A 109 -6.39 4.56 10.68
C THR A 109 -5.71 5.89 10.99
N LYS A 110 -6.50 6.94 11.27
CA LYS A 110 -5.99 8.24 11.71
C LYS A 110 -5.22 8.07 13.04
N PRO A 111 -4.10 8.75 13.22
CA PRO A 111 -3.36 8.70 14.49
C PRO A 111 -4.20 9.29 15.61
N ASN A 112 -4.34 8.56 16.72
CA ASN A 112 -4.99 9.03 17.93
C ASN A 112 -3.99 9.80 18.80
N GLY A 113 -4.14 11.14 18.88
CA GLY A 113 -3.40 11.97 19.83
C GLY A 113 -1.99 12.35 19.44
N SER A 114 -1.31 12.99 20.37
CA SER A 114 -0.02 13.71 20.20
C SER A 114 1.23 12.84 20.29
N VAL A 115 1.18 11.54 20.02
CA VAL A 115 2.37 10.67 20.13
C VAL A 115 3.11 10.63 18.80
N SER A 116 4.28 11.24 18.75
CA SER A 116 5.12 11.43 17.56
C SER A 116 5.54 10.12 16.83
N ALA A 117 5.60 9.00 17.54
CA ALA A 117 5.96 7.70 16.96
C ALA A 117 4.82 7.11 16.10
N ASP A 118 3.56 7.24 16.56
CA ASP A 118 2.40 6.77 15.79
C ASP A 118 2.20 7.61 14.51
N LEU A 119 2.50 8.91 14.59
CA LEU A 119 2.38 9.81 13.44
C LEU A 119 3.37 9.45 12.32
N SER A 120 4.60 9.07 12.68
CA SER A 120 5.61 8.68 11.68
C SER A 120 5.23 7.39 10.96
N SER A 121 4.78 6.37 11.70
CA SER A 121 4.39 5.09 11.10
C SER A 121 3.16 5.21 10.19
N VAL A 122 2.20 6.07 10.58
CA VAL A 122 1.02 6.37 9.76
C VAL A 122 1.42 7.16 8.51
N ALA A 123 2.36 8.11 8.62
CA ALA A 123 2.87 8.87 7.48
C ALA A 123 3.58 7.97 6.46
N ASP A 124 4.47 7.07 6.93
CA ASP A 124 5.18 6.12 6.07
C ASP A 124 4.20 5.20 5.33
N ARG A 125 3.18 4.68 6.04
CA ARG A 125 2.15 3.83 5.43
C ARG A 125 1.26 4.60 4.45
N LEU A 126 0.92 5.84 4.74
CA LEU A 126 0.17 6.70 3.82
C LEU A 126 0.96 6.93 2.52
N VAL A 127 2.23 7.28 2.61
CA VAL A 127 3.12 7.46 1.46
C VAL A 127 3.21 6.18 0.63
N GLU A 128 3.36 5.03 1.27
CA GLU A 128 3.38 3.72 0.62
C GLU A 128 2.11 3.47 -0.20
N LEU A 129 0.94 3.67 0.40
CA LEU A 129 -0.35 3.46 -0.26
C LEU A 129 -0.57 4.43 -1.42
N LEU A 130 -0.33 5.73 -1.20
CA LEU A 130 -0.47 6.75 -2.24
C LEU A 130 0.45 6.50 -3.42
N SER A 131 1.71 6.16 -3.13
CA SER A 131 2.69 5.82 -4.17
C SER A 131 2.27 4.58 -4.95
N SER A 132 1.80 3.53 -4.27
CA SER A 132 1.43 2.27 -4.91
C SER A 132 0.21 2.42 -5.81
N TYR A 133 -0.90 2.92 -5.27
CA TYR A 133 -2.14 3.04 -6.00
C TYR A 133 -2.10 4.16 -7.05
N GLY A 134 -1.50 5.31 -6.70
CA GLY A 134 -1.38 6.44 -7.62
C GLY A 134 -0.45 6.13 -8.79
N PHE A 135 0.68 5.46 -8.55
CA PHE A 135 1.59 5.04 -9.62
C PHE A 135 0.90 4.06 -10.58
N ALA A 136 0.24 3.03 -10.06
CA ALA A 136 -0.47 2.07 -10.89
C ALA A 136 -1.54 2.75 -11.76
N TYR A 137 -2.33 3.65 -11.17
CA TYR A 137 -3.36 4.40 -11.88
C TYR A 137 -2.76 5.34 -12.94
N ALA A 138 -1.74 6.11 -12.60
CA ALA A 138 -1.08 7.04 -13.52
C ALA A 138 -0.50 6.34 -14.75
N ILE A 139 0.21 5.21 -14.56
CA ILE A 139 0.75 4.40 -15.65
C ILE A 139 -0.36 3.81 -16.53
N MET A 140 -1.44 3.31 -15.95
CA MET A 140 -2.59 2.79 -16.71
C MET A 140 -3.25 3.88 -17.58
N HIS A 141 -3.16 5.14 -17.16
CA HIS A 141 -3.67 6.30 -17.91
C HIS A 141 -2.61 7.01 -18.77
N GLY A 142 -1.45 6.37 -18.98
CA GLY A 142 -0.42 6.83 -19.91
C GLY A 142 0.43 8.00 -19.43
N LYS A 143 0.47 8.28 -18.11
CA LYS A 143 1.35 9.28 -17.53
C LYS A 143 2.77 8.73 -17.36
N ASP A 144 3.79 9.54 -17.62
CA ASP A 144 5.19 9.24 -17.33
C ASP A 144 5.55 9.81 -15.94
N VAL A 145 5.26 9.04 -14.91
CA VAL A 145 5.48 9.44 -13.51
C VAL A 145 6.77 8.87 -12.94
N TYR A 146 7.27 9.50 -11.87
CA TYR A 146 8.37 8.96 -11.10
C TYR A 146 7.99 7.60 -10.52
N GLU A 147 8.85 6.59 -10.78
CA GLU A 147 8.76 5.32 -10.07
C GLU A 147 9.16 5.56 -8.62
N PRO A 148 8.26 5.37 -7.65
CA PRO A 148 8.57 5.66 -6.27
C PRO A 148 9.72 4.80 -5.75
N ASP A 149 10.67 5.39 -5.02
CA ASP A 149 11.78 4.67 -4.37
C ASP A 149 11.32 3.48 -3.53
N PHE A 150 10.09 3.55 -3.03
CA PHE A 150 9.42 2.47 -2.35
C PHE A 150 9.36 1.19 -3.20
N PHE A 151 8.98 1.25 -4.47
CA PHE A 151 8.95 0.07 -5.34
C PHE A 151 10.35 -0.48 -5.58
N VAL A 152 11.33 0.39 -5.78
CA VAL A 152 12.74 -0.01 -5.95
C VAL A 152 13.23 -0.73 -4.68
N ARG A 153 12.88 -0.22 -3.49
CA ARG A 153 13.22 -0.86 -2.21
C ARG A 153 12.50 -2.19 -2.03
N GLN A 154 11.21 -2.29 -2.38
CA GLN A 154 10.43 -3.52 -2.28
C GLN A 154 10.93 -4.59 -3.24
N ILE A 155 11.27 -4.22 -4.48
CA ILE A 155 11.88 -5.13 -5.45
C ILE A 155 13.21 -5.65 -4.92
N LYS A 156 14.10 -4.77 -4.46
CA LYS A 156 15.40 -5.16 -3.90
C LYS A 156 15.24 -6.03 -2.65
N LEU A 157 14.26 -5.74 -1.79
CA LEU A 157 13.98 -6.55 -0.60
C LEU A 157 13.51 -7.95 -0.99
N ARG A 158 12.56 -8.07 -1.92
CA ARG A 158 12.08 -9.36 -2.44
C ARG A 158 13.17 -10.15 -3.14
N GLU A 159 14.02 -9.49 -3.90
CA GLU A 159 15.18 -10.13 -4.53
C GLU A 159 16.17 -10.65 -3.49
N ALA A 160 16.45 -9.86 -2.44
CA ALA A 160 17.29 -10.27 -1.33
C ALA A 160 16.70 -11.45 -0.54
N GLU A 161 15.39 -11.41 -0.23
CA GLU A 161 14.69 -12.52 0.43
C GLU A 161 14.69 -13.79 -0.42
N ARG A 162 14.48 -13.66 -1.73
CA ARG A 162 14.56 -14.79 -2.68
C ARG A 162 15.95 -15.39 -2.73
N PHE A 163 16.97 -14.54 -2.78
CA PHE A 163 18.37 -14.99 -2.75
C PHE A 163 18.70 -15.76 -1.47
N VAL A 164 18.28 -15.24 -0.29
CA VAL A 164 18.48 -15.92 1.00
C VAL A 164 17.72 -17.24 1.05
N PHE A 165 16.51 -17.31 0.50
CA PHE A 165 15.74 -18.54 0.43
C PHE A 165 16.40 -19.59 -0.46
N GLU A 166 16.91 -19.19 -1.63
CA GLU A 166 17.63 -20.08 -2.54
C GLU A 166 18.90 -20.63 -1.89
N GLN A 167 19.69 -19.79 -1.22
CA GLN A 167 20.89 -20.23 -0.49
C GLN A 167 20.56 -21.23 0.64
N LYS A 168 19.46 -20.99 1.37
CA LYS A 168 19.01 -21.93 2.42
C LYS A 168 18.56 -23.27 1.83
N ARG A 169 17.88 -23.24 0.69
CA ARG A 169 17.43 -24.45 -0.01
C ARG A 169 18.62 -25.27 -0.49
N GLU A 170 19.60 -24.66 -1.17
CA GLU A 170 20.81 -25.33 -1.64
C GLU A 170 21.59 -25.98 -0.48
N LYS A 171 21.71 -25.26 0.64
CA LYS A 171 22.38 -25.79 1.83
C LYS A 171 21.62 -26.97 2.44
N LEU A 172 20.29 -26.96 2.40
CA LEU A 172 19.47 -28.06 2.89
C LEU A 172 19.61 -29.29 1.99
N GLU A 173 19.62 -29.11 0.67
CA GLU A 173 19.85 -30.19 -0.33
C GLU A 173 21.20 -30.81 -0.13
N GLN A 174 22.28 -30.03 0.02
CA GLN A 174 23.62 -30.52 0.32
C GLN A 174 23.68 -31.33 1.62
N LEU A 175 23.01 -30.89 2.68
CA LEU A 175 22.92 -31.60 3.96
C LEU A 175 22.18 -32.95 3.83
N GLN A 176 21.13 -32.97 3.01
CA GLN A 176 20.36 -34.19 2.73
C GLN A 176 21.21 -35.20 1.94
N GLU A 177 21.92 -34.76 0.91
CA GLU A 177 22.85 -35.61 0.14
C GLU A 177 23.94 -36.20 1.02
N GLN A 178 24.61 -35.39 1.84
CA GLN A 178 25.63 -35.86 2.79
C GLN A 178 25.09 -36.86 3.81
N ASN A 179 23.86 -36.68 4.26
CA ASN A 179 23.22 -37.61 5.19
C ASN A 179 22.86 -38.92 4.50
N VAL A 180 22.36 -38.89 3.26
CA VAL A 180 22.08 -40.09 2.47
C VAL A 180 23.37 -40.85 2.24
N GLU A 181 24.48 -40.20 1.84
CA GLU A 181 25.77 -40.79 1.64
C GLU A 181 26.29 -41.47 2.91
N LYS A 182 26.26 -40.78 4.05
CA LYS A 182 26.64 -41.34 5.37
C LYS A 182 25.82 -42.55 5.79
N ILE A 183 24.51 -42.57 5.48
CA ILE A 183 23.61 -43.68 5.77
C ILE A 183 23.93 -44.85 4.84
N THR A 184 24.14 -44.57 3.55
CA THR A 184 24.49 -45.58 2.54
C THR A 184 25.81 -46.27 2.90
N ASP A 185 26.82 -45.49 3.27
CA ASP A 185 28.14 -46.05 3.69
C ASP A 185 28.05 -46.95 4.93
N LYS A 186 27.09 -46.68 5.81
CA LYS A 186 26.85 -47.53 6.99
C LYS A 186 26.03 -48.78 6.69
N ILE A 187 25.05 -48.68 5.81
CA ILE A 187 24.11 -49.79 5.51
C ILE A 187 24.68 -50.77 4.49
N VAL A 188 25.36 -50.30 3.44
CA VAL A 188 25.92 -51.19 2.39
C VAL A 188 26.84 -52.26 2.95
N PRO A 189 27.79 -52.00 3.88
CA PRO A 189 28.60 -53.06 4.47
C PRO A 189 27.80 -54.08 5.30
N ILE A 190 26.70 -53.64 5.93
CA ILE A 190 25.82 -54.48 6.71
C ILE A 190 24.98 -55.37 5.78
N ALA A 191 24.41 -54.83 4.72
CA ALA A 191 23.62 -55.54 3.73
C ALA A 191 24.46 -56.64 3.04
N LYS A 192 25.72 -56.36 2.69
CA LYS A 192 26.67 -57.35 2.13
C LYS A 192 26.94 -58.54 3.06
N LYS A 193 26.80 -58.40 4.38
CA LYS A 193 26.95 -59.51 5.35
C LYS A 193 25.74 -60.42 5.40
N PHE A 194 24.59 -60.01 4.87
CA PHE A 194 23.33 -60.75 4.86
C PHE A 194 22.95 -61.22 3.44
N GLU A 195 23.85 -61.17 2.46
CA GLU A 195 23.64 -61.89 1.19
C GLU A 195 23.53 -63.36 1.48
N TRP A 196 22.30 -63.87 1.40
CA TRP A 196 21.96 -65.27 1.55
C TRP A 196 22.56 -66.08 0.41
N LYS A 197 23.32 -67.16 0.78
CA LYS A 197 23.75 -68.22 -0.15
C LYS A 197 22.55 -69.03 -0.59
#